data_7ff4e40da4b4c0c5826b99a1bbf59e78
#
_entry.id   7ff4e40da4b4c0c5826b99a1bbf59e78
#
_cell.length_a   1.000
_cell.length_b   1.000
_cell.length_c   1.000
_cell.angle_alpha   90.00
_cell.angle_beta   90.00
_cell.angle_gamma   90.00
#
_symmetry.space_group_name_H-M   'P 1'
#
loop_
_entity.id
_entity.type
_entity.pdbx_description
1 polymer ?
#
loop_
_entity_poly.entity_id
_entity_poly.type
_entity_poly.pdbx_seq_one_letter_code
_entity_poly.pdbx_strand_id
1 'polypeptide(L)'
;FQENSCILNVKLSSINLDISCIFIYLVLVIFYSVRENIGYDYSMYKSIVEGGYAWSVYSRGGEFISAFLMVIASDYDDYHIYFFLVAVISFLFITKSLMDNSCGKRKIAWGILMFLALPMGFIESLSFQRQFLAIAMLLYGTKYLIRKKYFYYTAVIILATMCHASSFIYIILPIVTKFKYKWLILGGILTALLVNSSTSILGEFSPRLQMYFLATSGEFATGGESQMALYIILLLI
;
A
#
# COMPACT_ATOMS: atom_id res chain seq x y z
N PHE A 1 4.96 23.74 -22.35
CA PHE A 1 6.44 23.96 -22.38
C PHE A 1 7.00 24.55 -21.09
N GLN A 2 6.17 24.82 -20.07
CA GLN A 2 6.61 25.34 -18.76
C GLN A 2 6.73 24.27 -17.65
N GLU A 3 6.33 23.02 -17.92
CA GLU A 3 6.37 21.94 -16.92
C GLU A 3 7.75 21.34 -16.66
N ASN A 4 8.71 21.53 -17.57
CA ASN A 4 10.05 20.94 -17.45
C ASN A 4 10.99 21.66 -16.46
N SER A 5 10.67 22.85 -16.02
CA SER A 5 11.51 23.64 -15.11
C SER A 5 11.37 23.24 -13.63
N CYS A 6 10.27 22.60 -13.25
CA CYS A 6 10.02 22.20 -11.85
C CYS A 6 10.79 20.92 -11.47
N ILE A 7 11.09 20.05 -12.45
CA ILE A 7 11.78 18.76 -12.21
C ILE A 7 13.30 18.94 -11.99
N LEU A 8 13.88 20.01 -12.49
CA LEU A 8 15.34 20.23 -12.49
C LEU A 8 15.87 21.03 -11.28
N ASN A 9 15.02 21.68 -10.51
CA ASN A 9 15.42 22.54 -9.39
C ASN A 9 15.15 21.99 -8.00
N VAL A 10 15.06 20.68 -7.81
CA VAL A 10 15.14 20.09 -6.47
C VAL A 10 16.61 20.02 -6.04
N LYS A 11 17.20 21.18 -5.85
CA LYS A 11 18.35 21.36 -4.97
C LYS A 11 17.90 20.89 -3.57
N LEU A 12 18.72 20.10 -2.89
CA LEU A 12 18.58 19.76 -1.47
C LEU A 12 18.38 21.04 -0.64
N SER A 13 17.23 21.65 -0.71
CA SER A 13 16.84 22.67 0.24
C SER A 13 16.50 21.95 1.53
N SER A 14 17.25 22.31 2.56
CA SER A 14 17.03 22.01 3.97
C SER A 14 15.56 21.66 4.24
N ILE A 15 15.33 20.51 4.84
CA ILE A 15 14.03 20.01 5.25
C ILE A 15 13.46 20.99 6.29
N ASN A 16 12.91 22.11 5.84
CA ASN A 16 11.97 22.88 6.62
C ASN A 16 10.64 22.11 6.58
N LEU A 17 10.58 21.03 7.36
CA LEU A 17 9.31 20.39 7.67
C LEU A 17 8.47 21.48 8.34
N ASP A 18 7.40 21.87 7.66
CA ASP A 18 6.44 22.81 8.22
C ASP A 18 5.89 22.18 9.51
N ILE A 19 5.89 22.91 10.60
CA ILE A 19 5.37 22.45 11.91
C ILE A 19 3.98 21.84 11.75
N SER A 20 3.17 22.40 10.84
CA SER A 20 1.84 21.87 10.50
C SER A 20 1.89 20.42 9.93
N CYS A 21 2.88 20.11 9.10
CA CYS A 21 3.02 18.75 8.55
C CYS A 21 3.45 17.76 9.64
N ILE A 22 4.33 18.18 10.54
CA ILE A 22 4.74 17.37 11.69
C ILE A 22 3.55 17.12 12.60
N PHE A 23 2.77 18.16 12.90
CA PHE A 23 1.58 18.04 13.75
C PHE A 23 0.56 17.05 13.15
N ILE A 24 0.22 17.19 11.87
CA ILE A 24 -0.69 16.27 11.18
C ILE A 24 -0.14 14.84 11.22
N TYR A 25 1.15 14.67 10.95
CA TYR A 25 1.81 13.36 11.02
C TYR A 25 1.64 12.73 12.41
N LEU A 26 1.94 13.47 13.47
CA LEU A 26 1.81 12.98 14.84
C LEU A 26 0.36 12.61 15.19
N VAL A 27 -0.60 13.45 14.81
CA VAL A 27 -2.03 13.17 15.02
C VAL A 27 -2.44 11.87 14.32
N LEU A 28 -2.04 11.67 13.06
CA LEU A 28 -2.36 10.45 12.31
C LEU A 28 -1.72 9.22 12.94
N VAL A 29 -0.45 9.31 13.36
CA VAL A 29 0.26 8.21 14.01
C VAL A 29 -0.43 7.84 15.33
N ILE A 30 -0.74 8.82 16.17
CA ILE A 30 -1.42 8.58 17.45
C ILE A 30 -2.78 7.93 17.21
N PHE A 31 -3.61 8.51 16.33
CA PHE A 31 -4.94 7.99 16.05
C PHE A 31 -4.88 6.53 15.53
N TYR A 32 -3.93 6.26 14.64
CA TYR A 32 -3.74 4.92 14.09
C TYR A 32 -3.31 3.90 15.15
N SER A 33 -2.50 4.34 16.13
CA SER A 33 -1.90 3.48 17.14
C SER A 33 -2.85 3.11 18.27
N VAL A 34 -3.65 4.07 18.75
CA VAL A 34 -4.54 3.90 19.94
C VAL A 34 -5.93 3.38 19.60
N ARG A 35 -6.20 3.07 18.33
CA ARG A 35 -7.51 2.58 17.91
C ARG A 35 -7.84 1.23 18.56
N GLU A 36 -9.10 1.03 18.88
CA GLU A 36 -9.66 -0.21 19.42
C GLU A 36 -10.78 -0.73 18.51
N ASN A 37 -10.71 -2.00 18.12
CA ASN A 37 -11.73 -2.69 17.31
C ASN A 37 -12.10 -1.98 15.99
N ILE A 38 -11.18 -1.19 15.42
CA ILE A 38 -11.37 -0.51 14.16
C ILE A 38 -10.51 -1.18 13.08
N GLY A 39 -11.16 -1.63 12.00
CA GLY A 39 -10.52 -2.31 10.89
C GLY A 39 -10.84 -3.81 10.85
N TYR A 40 -11.01 -4.33 9.65
CA TYR A 40 -11.45 -5.70 9.40
C TYR A 40 -10.51 -6.73 10.03
N ASP A 41 -9.20 -6.52 9.88
CA ASP A 41 -8.17 -7.46 10.34
C ASP A 41 -7.67 -7.16 11.76
N TYR A 42 -8.32 -6.22 12.49
CA TYR A 42 -7.86 -5.79 13.81
C TYR A 42 -7.70 -6.97 14.78
N SER A 43 -8.76 -7.77 14.93
CA SER A 43 -8.77 -8.92 15.85
C SER A 43 -7.76 -9.98 15.46
N MET A 44 -7.53 -10.18 14.15
CA MET A 44 -6.54 -11.11 13.64
C MET A 44 -5.11 -10.63 14.03
N TYR A 45 -4.77 -9.37 13.80
CA TYR A 45 -3.45 -8.85 14.18
C TYR A 45 -3.22 -8.91 15.69
N LYS A 46 -4.23 -8.54 16.49
CA LYS A 46 -4.19 -8.64 17.94
C LYS A 46 -3.91 -10.07 18.38
N SER A 47 -4.68 -11.05 17.91
CA SER A 47 -4.50 -12.45 18.29
C SER A 47 -3.13 -13.03 17.87
N ILE A 48 -2.58 -12.59 16.75
CA ILE A 48 -1.27 -13.04 16.27
C ILE A 48 -0.15 -12.49 17.16
N VAL A 49 -0.24 -11.22 17.57
CA VAL A 49 0.75 -10.59 18.45
C VAL A 49 0.67 -11.19 19.86
N GLU A 50 -0.52 -11.25 20.47
CA GLU A 50 -0.73 -11.84 21.80
C GLU A 50 -0.38 -13.34 21.85
N GLY A 51 -0.60 -14.06 20.75
CA GLY A 51 -0.23 -15.49 20.64
C GLY A 51 1.24 -15.77 20.36
N GLY A 52 2.04 -14.76 20.02
CA GLY A 52 3.49 -14.88 19.79
C GLY A 52 3.89 -15.72 18.55
N TYR A 53 2.95 -15.96 17.61
CA TYR A 53 3.22 -16.82 16.44
C TYR A 53 3.37 -16.07 15.11
N ALA A 54 3.60 -14.76 15.16
CA ALA A 54 3.72 -13.91 13.98
C ALA A 54 4.78 -14.39 12.98
N TRP A 55 5.95 -14.81 13.50
CA TRP A 55 7.02 -15.30 12.66
C TRP A 55 6.63 -16.55 11.87
N SER A 56 5.99 -17.52 12.52
CA SER A 56 5.57 -18.76 11.86
C SER A 56 4.50 -18.56 10.81
N VAL A 57 3.64 -17.54 10.97
CA VAL A 57 2.54 -17.21 10.04
C VAL A 57 3.08 -16.50 8.80
N TYR A 58 3.90 -15.47 8.97
CA TYR A 58 4.24 -14.58 7.87
C TYR A 58 5.58 -14.86 7.20
N SER A 59 6.56 -15.44 7.90
CA SER A 59 7.85 -15.75 7.29
C SER A 59 7.75 -16.74 6.15
N ARG A 60 6.83 -17.74 6.26
CA ARG A 60 6.57 -18.71 5.18
C ARG A 60 6.04 -18.07 3.89
N GLY A 61 5.36 -16.93 4.00
CA GLY A 61 4.91 -16.15 2.85
C GLY A 61 5.92 -15.14 2.31
N GLY A 62 7.12 -15.06 2.92
CA GLY A 62 8.14 -14.08 2.56
C GLY A 62 7.90 -12.67 3.14
N GLU A 63 6.91 -12.50 4.02
CA GLU A 63 6.54 -11.21 4.61
C GLU A 63 7.36 -10.93 5.89
N PHE A 64 8.68 -10.98 5.77
CA PHE A 64 9.62 -10.91 6.89
C PHE A 64 9.55 -9.61 7.68
N ILE A 65 9.32 -8.45 7.02
CA ILE A 65 9.23 -7.15 7.70
C ILE A 65 7.98 -7.12 8.57
N SER A 66 6.83 -7.53 8.05
CA SER A 66 5.59 -7.59 8.84
C SER A 66 5.71 -8.58 10.01
N ALA A 67 6.31 -9.76 9.78
CA ALA A 67 6.59 -10.72 10.84
C ALA A 67 7.46 -10.10 11.94
N PHE A 68 8.54 -9.43 11.56
CA PHE A 68 9.48 -8.81 12.49
C PHE A 68 8.83 -7.70 13.34
N LEU A 69 8.01 -6.82 12.73
CA LEU A 69 7.30 -5.78 13.46
C LEU A 69 6.31 -6.35 14.49
N MET A 70 5.65 -7.45 14.15
CA MET A 70 4.73 -8.13 15.08
C MET A 70 5.49 -8.87 16.21
N VAL A 71 6.66 -9.46 15.92
CA VAL A 71 7.51 -10.08 16.94
C VAL A 71 7.95 -9.03 17.96
N ILE A 72 8.39 -7.84 17.51
CA ILE A 72 8.71 -6.74 18.44
C ILE A 72 7.52 -6.43 19.36
N ALA A 73 6.32 -6.31 18.81
CA ALA A 73 5.12 -6.03 19.61
C ALA A 73 4.81 -7.17 20.59
N SER A 74 4.98 -8.41 20.17
CA SER A 74 4.79 -9.60 21.01
C SER A 74 5.79 -9.66 22.17
N ASP A 75 7.04 -9.26 21.95
CA ASP A 75 8.07 -9.22 23.00
C ASP A 75 7.74 -8.22 24.13
N TYR A 76 6.94 -7.20 23.83
CA TYR A 76 6.44 -6.22 24.80
C TYR A 76 5.03 -6.53 25.33
N ASP A 77 4.43 -7.63 24.85
CA ASP A 77 3.05 -8.04 25.18
C ASP A 77 2.01 -6.93 24.92
N ASP A 78 2.24 -6.13 23.88
CA ASP A 78 1.38 -5.01 23.52
C ASP A 78 1.22 -4.87 22.00
N TYR A 79 0.05 -5.26 21.50
CA TYR A 79 -0.29 -5.17 20.06
C TYR A 79 -0.38 -3.73 19.53
N HIS A 80 -0.56 -2.72 20.39
CA HIS A 80 -0.53 -1.30 19.98
C HIS A 80 0.83 -0.90 19.45
N ILE A 81 1.90 -1.53 19.92
CA ILE A 81 3.26 -1.31 19.39
C ILE A 81 3.34 -1.68 17.91
N TYR A 82 2.71 -2.77 17.50
CA TYR A 82 2.64 -3.12 16.07
C TYR A 82 1.94 -2.03 15.27
N PHE A 83 0.77 -1.57 15.71
CA PHE A 83 0.02 -0.51 15.04
C PHE A 83 0.81 0.80 14.98
N PHE A 84 1.49 1.15 16.05
CA PHE A 84 2.36 2.31 16.12
C PHE A 84 3.51 2.22 15.12
N LEU A 85 4.23 1.11 15.07
CA LEU A 85 5.36 0.91 14.16
C LEU A 85 4.92 1.00 12.69
N VAL A 86 3.80 0.32 12.34
CA VAL A 86 3.23 0.39 10.99
C VAL A 86 2.84 1.83 10.66
N ALA A 87 2.18 2.55 11.57
CA ALA A 87 1.78 3.93 11.36
C ALA A 87 2.98 4.85 11.12
N VAL A 88 3.98 4.79 12.01
CA VAL A 88 5.20 5.61 11.92
C VAL A 88 5.87 5.42 10.58
N ILE A 89 6.11 4.17 10.17
CA ILE A 89 6.83 3.86 8.94
C ILE A 89 6.00 4.25 7.72
N SER A 90 4.71 3.91 7.69
CA SER A 90 3.84 4.18 6.54
C SER A 90 3.66 5.67 6.31
N PHE A 91 3.31 6.43 7.35
CA PHE A 91 3.12 7.88 7.21
C PHE A 91 4.42 8.62 6.91
N LEU A 92 5.57 8.10 7.37
CA LEU A 92 6.87 8.65 7.00
C LEU A 92 7.13 8.51 5.50
N PHE A 93 6.87 7.33 4.93
CA PHE A 93 7.02 7.11 3.48
C PHE A 93 6.03 7.94 2.67
N ILE A 94 4.75 8.06 3.09
CA ILE A 94 3.73 8.88 2.44
C ILE A 94 4.15 10.35 2.46
N THR A 95 4.50 10.89 3.63
CA THR A 95 4.90 12.28 3.78
C THR A 95 6.12 12.58 2.90
N LYS A 96 7.13 11.71 2.93
CA LYS A 96 8.33 11.86 2.10
C LYS A 96 8.03 11.78 0.62
N SER A 97 7.10 10.90 0.21
CA SER A 97 6.66 10.82 -1.18
C SER A 97 5.97 12.10 -1.63
N LEU A 98 5.07 12.63 -0.80
CA LEU A 98 4.39 13.89 -1.09
C LEU A 98 5.36 15.06 -1.18
N MET A 99 6.37 15.12 -0.31
CA MET A 99 7.40 16.17 -0.35
C MET A 99 8.28 16.08 -1.60
N ASP A 100 8.69 14.88 -2.00
CA ASP A 100 9.59 14.65 -3.13
C ASP A 100 8.90 14.88 -4.49
N ASN A 101 7.56 14.71 -4.55
CA ASN A 101 6.77 14.79 -5.78
C ASN A 101 5.93 16.09 -5.88
N SER A 102 5.84 16.88 -4.82
CA SER A 102 5.02 18.09 -4.81
C SER A 102 5.87 19.35 -4.99
N CYS A 103 5.43 20.21 -5.92
CA CYS A 103 5.97 21.55 -6.06
C CYS A 103 5.17 22.53 -5.16
N GLY A 104 5.40 22.45 -3.83
CA GLY A 104 4.85 23.42 -2.88
C GLY A 104 3.95 22.84 -1.78
N LYS A 105 3.92 23.55 -0.64
CA LYS A 105 3.22 23.18 0.61
C LYS A 105 1.72 22.92 0.41
N ARG A 106 1.06 23.71 -0.44
CA ARG A 106 -0.39 23.57 -0.73
C ARG A 106 -0.72 22.20 -1.34
N LYS A 107 0.15 21.65 -2.20
CA LYS A 107 -0.05 20.33 -2.82
C LYS A 107 0.12 19.20 -1.82
N ILE A 108 1.01 19.34 -0.83
CA ILE A 108 1.17 18.37 0.26
C ILE A 108 -0.12 18.31 1.09
N ALA A 109 -0.66 19.46 1.49
CA ALA A 109 -1.90 19.54 2.24
C ALA A 109 -3.08 18.90 1.48
N TRP A 110 -3.19 19.14 0.18
CA TRP A 110 -4.19 18.49 -0.67
C TRP A 110 -3.98 16.98 -0.77
N GLY A 111 -2.73 16.51 -0.87
CA GLY A 111 -2.43 15.08 -0.88
C GLY A 111 -2.85 14.38 0.40
N ILE A 112 -2.58 14.99 1.56
CA ILE A 112 -3.04 14.49 2.86
C ILE A 112 -4.56 14.52 2.96
N LEU A 113 -5.20 15.62 2.55
CA LEU A 113 -6.66 15.75 2.57
C LEU A 113 -7.32 14.68 1.69
N MET A 114 -6.81 14.44 0.49
CA MET A 114 -7.30 13.40 -0.40
C MET A 114 -7.13 12.01 0.21
N PHE A 115 -5.98 11.72 0.84
CA PHE A 115 -5.77 10.46 1.55
C PHE A 115 -6.80 10.25 2.66
N LEU A 116 -7.13 11.29 3.43
CA LEU A 116 -8.11 11.22 4.51
C LEU A 116 -9.56 11.15 4.01
N ALA A 117 -9.86 11.87 2.92
CA ALA A 117 -11.22 11.98 2.39
C ALA A 117 -11.64 10.74 1.58
N LEU A 118 -10.69 10.04 0.97
CA LEU A 118 -11.00 8.85 0.19
C LEU A 118 -11.21 7.66 1.13
N PRO A 119 -12.35 6.96 1.08
CA PRO A 119 -12.60 5.76 1.90
C PRO A 119 -11.50 4.71 1.74
N MET A 120 -10.99 4.54 0.52
CA MET A 120 -9.88 3.66 0.19
C MET A 120 -8.50 4.15 0.66
N GLY A 121 -8.40 5.35 1.19
CA GLY A 121 -7.19 5.88 1.78
C GLY A 121 -7.06 5.46 3.24
N PHE A 122 -7.49 6.35 4.13
CA PHE A 122 -7.27 6.20 5.55
C PHE A 122 -8.07 5.05 6.18
N ILE A 123 -9.36 4.90 5.86
CA ILE A 123 -10.22 3.86 6.46
C ILE A 123 -9.73 2.46 6.09
N GLU A 124 -9.43 2.22 4.82
CA GLU A 124 -8.90 0.94 4.37
C GLU A 124 -7.51 0.64 4.96
N SER A 125 -6.69 1.67 5.20
CA SER A 125 -5.38 1.49 5.84
C SER A 125 -5.51 0.92 7.25
N LEU A 126 -6.61 1.21 7.94
CA LEU A 126 -6.90 0.66 9.27
C LEU A 126 -7.23 -0.83 9.24
N SER A 127 -7.74 -1.33 8.12
CA SER A 127 -8.04 -2.75 7.92
C SER A 127 -6.82 -3.53 7.45
N PHE A 128 -6.20 -3.12 6.35
CA PHE A 128 -5.15 -3.88 5.65
C PHE A 128 -3.75 -3.34 5.93
N GLN A 129 -3.29 -3.41 7.16
CA GLN A 129 -2.07 -2.73 7.64
C GLN A 129 -0.79 -3.13 6.91
N ARG A 130 -0.58 -4.44 6.67
CA ARG A 130 0.60 -4.93 5.95
C ARG A 130 0.61 -4.42 4.52
N GLN A 131 -0.57 -4.45 3.88
CA GLN A 131 -0.74 -3.93 2.54
C GLN A 131 -0.56 -2.41 2.50
N PHE A 132 -1.08 -1.68 3.49
CA PHE A 132 -0.90 -0.24 3.62
C PHE A 132 0.58 0.15 3.75
N LEU A 133 1.34 -0.56 4.59
CA LEU A 133 2.77 -0.36 4.73
C LEU A 133 3.50 -0.57 3.39
N ALA A 134 3.16 -1.64 2.68
CA ALA A 134 3.73 -1.92 1.37
C ALA A 134 3.39 -0.84 0.33
N ILE A 135 2.12 -0.39 0.28
CA ILE A 135 1.67 0.69 -0.62
C ILE A 135 2.39 2.01 -0.30
N ALA A 136 2.58 2.34 0.97
CA ALA A 136 3.32 3.54 1.36
C ALA A 136 4.77 3.52 0.85
N MET A 137 5.45 2.37 0.94
CA MET A 137 6.78 2.19 0.37
C MET A 137 6.77 2.29 -1.16
N LEU A 138 5.80 1.66 -1.83
CA LEU A 138 5.67 1.72 -3.28
C LEU A 138 5.40 3.14 -3.77
N LEU A 139 4.54 3.89 -3.08
CA LEU A 139 4.28 5.29 -3.37
C LEU A 139 5.57 6.13 -3.33
N TYR A 140 6.40 5.90 -2.32
CA TYR A 140 7.72 6.52 -2.25
C TYR A 140 8.64 6.06 -3.39
N GLY A 141 8.53 4.80 -3.81
CA GLY A 141 9.29 4.20 -4.91
C GLY A 141 8.99 4.82 -6.27
N THR A 142 7.79 5.38 -6.48
CA THR A 142 7.37 5.97 -7.77
C THR A 142 8.34 7.03 -8.28
N LYS A 143 8.98 7.79 -7.41
CA LYS A 143 10.01 8.78 -7.79
C LYS A 143 11.19 8.14 -8.52
N TYR A 144 11.57 6.92 -8.15
CA TYR A 144 12.66 6.20 -8.82
C TYR A 144 12.21 5.67 -10.18
N LEU A 145 10.96 5.24 -10.29
CA LEU A 145 10.35 4.85 -11.56
C LEU A 145 10.32 6.02 -12.54
N ILE A 146 9.79 7.18 -12.12
CA ILE A 146 9.73 8.41 -12.92
C ILE A 146 11.13 8.85 -13.37
N ARG A 147 12.13 8.77 -12.49
CA ARG A 147 13.54 9.11 -12.79
C ARG A 147 14.29 8.01 -13.52
N LYS A 148 13.62 6.92 -13.94
CA LYS A 148 14.20 5.75 -14.62
C LYS A 148 15.34 5.08 -13.84
N LYS A 149 15.37 5.21 -12.51
CA LYS A 149 16.34 4.58 -11.62
C LYS A 149 15.81 3.20 -11.20
N TYR A 150 15.75 2.28 -12.15
CA TYR A 150 15.08 0.99 -11.99
C TYR A 150 15.69 0.13 -10.87
N PHE A 151 17.00 0.19 -10.64
CA PHE A 151 17.63 -0.54 -9.54
C PHE A 151 17.04 -0.15 -8.17
N TYR A 152 16.94 1.16 -7.89
CA TYR A 152 16.35 1.64 -6.63
C TYR A 152 14.87 1.35 -6.54
N TYR A 153 14.16 1.40 -7.67
CA TYR A 153 12.75 1.02 -7.73
C TYR A 153 12.57 -0.44 -7.35
N THR A 154 13.35 -1.36 -7.94
CA THR A 154 13.31 -2.80 -7.64
C THR A 154 13.66 -3.07 -6.17
N ALA A 155 14.64 -2.37 -5.59
CA ALA A 155 14.96 -2.50 -4.18
C ALA A 155 13.77 -2.13 -3.28
N VAL A 156 13.04 -1.05 -3.61
CA VAL A 156 11.81 -0.67 -2.88
C VAL A 156 10.71 -1.73 -3.04
N ILE A 157 10.56 -2.33 -4.24
CA ILE A 157 9.58 -3.41 -4.44
C ILE A 157 9.92 -4.63 -3.56
N ILE A 158 11.17 -5.02 -3.48
CA ILE A 158 11.61 -6.13 -2.63
C ILE A 158 11.23 -5.84 -1.17
N LEU A 159 11.53 -4.64 -0.65
CA LEU A 159 11.14 -4.24 0.71
C LEU A 159 9.62 -4.24 0.89
N ALA A 160 8.86 -3.71 -0.07
CA ALA A 160 7.40 -3.73 -0.03
C ALA A 160 6.84 -5.17 -0.06
N THR A 161 7.45 -6.07 -0.83
CA THR A 161 7.09 -7.49 -0.87
C THR A 161 7.35 -8.18 0.46
N MET A 162 8.41 -7.80 1.17
CA MET A 162 8.69 -8.29 2.53
C MET A 162 7.67 -7.77 3.56
N CYS A 163 6.91 -6.71 3.24
CA CYS A 163 5.77 -6.28 4.04
C CYS A 163 4.48 -7.00 3.64
N HIS A 164 4.25 -7.15 2.32
CA HIS A 164 3.08 -7.82 1.78
C HIS A 164 3.37 -8.44 0.41
N ALA A 165 3.23 -9.75 0.31
CA ALA A 165 3.70 -10.55 -0.84
C ALA A 165 3.12 -10.11 -2.19
N SER A 166 1.83 -9.67 -2.23
CA SER A 166 1.19 -9.22 -3.48
C SER A 166 1.86 -7.99 -4.11
N SER A 167 2.64 -7.23 -3.33
CA SER A 167 3.37 -6.05 -3.81
C SER A 167 4.42 -6.37 -4.88
N PHE A 168 4.82 -7.65 -5.00
CA PHE A 168 5.74 -8.08 -6.05
C PHE A 168 5.22 -7.80 -7.46
N ILE A 169 3.89 -7.74 -7.66
CA ILE A 169 3.30 -7.46 -8.97
C ILE A 169 3.75 -6.11 -9.56
N TYR A 170 4.10 -5.16 -8.71
CA TYR A 170 4.55 -3.82 -9.13
C TYR A 170 5.90 -3.84 -9.86
N ILE A 171 6.62 -4.97 -9.88
CA ILE A 171 7.85 -5.14 -10.67
C ILE A 171 7.59 -4.99 -12.18
N ILE A 172 6.33 -5.19 -12.61
CA ILE A 172 5.90 -5.08 -13.99
C ILE A 172 5.76 -3.59 -14.42
N LEU A 173 5.59 -2.67 -13.48
CA LEU A 173 5.27 -1.27 -13.78
C LEU A 173 6.27 -0.59 -14.74
N PRO A 174 7.60 -0.79 -14.64
CA PRO A 174 8.55 -0.22 -15.60
C PRO A 174 8.30 -0.65 -17.05
N ILE A 175 7.73 -1.83 -17.24
CA ILE A 175 7.37 -2.37 -18.57
C ILE A 175 6.05 -1.73 -19.00
N VAL A 176 5.06 -1.70 -18.12
CA VAL A 176 3.72 -1.14 -18.37
C VAL A 176 3.81 0.33 -18.78
N THR A 177 4.67 1.11 -18.13
CA THR A 177 4.85 2.55 -18.46
C THR A 177 5.40 2.82 -19.85
N LYS A 178 5.91 1.80 -20.58
CA LYS A 178 6.36 1.94 -21.97
C LYS A 178 5.23 1.79 -22.98
N PHE A 179 4.09 1.23 -22.58
CA PHE A 179 2.95 1.02 -23.48
C PHE A 179 2.11 2.29 -23.60
N LYS A 180 1.56 2.53 -24.77
CA LYS A 180 0.56 3.59 -24.97
C LYS A 180 -0.71 3.23 -24.18
N TYR A 181 -1.34 4.22 -23.55
CA TYR A 181 -2.54 4.03 -22.70
C TYR A 181 -3.64 3.17 -23.33
N LYS A 182 -3.85 3.28 -24.64
CA LYS A 182 -4.86 2.48 -25.39
C LYS A 182 -4.62 0.97 -25.29
N TRP A 183 -3.36 0.55 -25.24
CA TRP A 183 -3.01 -0.87 -25.10
C TRP A 183 -3.20 -1.36 -23.67
N LEU A 184 -3.00 -0.46 -22.68
CA LEU A 184 -3.24 -0.76 -21.29
C LEU A 184 -4.75 -0.94 -21.02
N ILE A 185 -5.58 -0.06 -21.58
CA ILE A 185 -7.04 -0.18 -21.49
C ILE A 185 -7.51 -1.50 -22.15
N LEU A 186 -7.05 -1.78 -23.36
CA LEU A 186 -7.42 -3.01 -24.06
C LEU A 186 -6.97 -4.25 -23.28
N GLY A 187 -5.74 -4.25 -22.77
CA GLY A 187 -5.23 -5.32 -21.91
C GLY A 187 -6.05 -5.51 -20.64
N GLY A 188 -6.44 -4.42 -19.98
CA GLY A 188 -7.30 -4.44 -18.79
C GLY A 188 -8.68 -5.04 -19.08
N ILE A 189 -9.32 -4.63 -20.18
CA ILE A 189 -10.61 -5.18 -20.61
C ILE A 189 -10.48 -6.68 -20.91
N LEU A 190 -9.46 -7.09 -21.67
CA LEU A 190 -9.22 -8.49 -21.99
C LEU A 190 -8.97 -9.33 -20.73
N THR A 191 -8.18 -8.83 -19.79
CA THR A 191 -7.92 -9.51 -18.52
C THR A 191 -9.22 -9.66 -17.71
N ALA A 192 -10.03 -8.61 -17.61
CA ALA A 192 -11.31 -8.66 -16.93
C ALA A 192 -12.27 -9.68 -17.54
N LEU A 193 -12.35 -9.73 -18.88
CA LEU A 193 -13.17 -10.71 -19.60
C LEU A 193 -12.65 -12.13 -19.40
N LEU A 194 -11.33 -12.35 -19.44
CA LEU A 194 -10.72 -13.65 -19.20
C LEU A 194 -10.94 -14.14 -17.77
N VAL A 195 -10.78 -13.27 -16.78
CA VAL A 195 -11.03 -13.61 -15.38
C VAL A 195 -12.50 -13.96 -15.18
N ASN A 196 -13.42 -13.18 -15.72
CA ASN A 196 -14.85 -13.45 -15.61
C ASN A 196 -15.29 -14.75 -16.29
N SER A 197 -14.66 -15.12 -17.41
CA SER A 197 -14.99 -16.34 -18.17
C SER A 197 -14.27 -17.60 -17.67
N SER A 198 -13.18 -17.46 -16.92
CA SER A 198 -12.30 -18.58 -16.54
C SER A 198 -12.20 -18.82 -15.03
N THR A 199 -13.20 -18.36 -14.26
CA THR A 199 -13.23 -18.56 -12.78
C THR A 199 -13.11 -20.03 -12.39
N SER A 200 -13.70 -20.96 -13.16
CA SER A 200 -13.57 -22.41 -12.96
C SER A 200 -12.16 -22.93 -13.25
N ILE A 201 -11.53 -22.44 -14.29
CA ILE A 201 -10.19 -22.89 -14.74
C ILE A 201 -9.10 -22.35 -13.78
N LEU A 202 -9.22 -21.08 -13.37
CA LEU A 202 -8.25 -20.47 -12.44
C LEU A 202 -8.30 -21.09 -11.03
N GLY A 203 -9.46 -21.63 -10.62
CA GLY A 203 -9.62 -22.36 -9.38
C GLY A 203 -8.81 -23.66 -9.33
N GLU A 204 -8.64 -24.32 -10.47
CA GLU A 204 -7.83 -25.55 -10.56
C GLU A 204 -6.32 -25.29 -10.41
N PHE A 205 -5.84 -24.10 -10.81
CA PHE A 205 -4.41 -23.73 -10.72
C PHE A 205 -3.98 -23.24 -9.34
N SER A 206 -4.89 -22.72 -8.52
CA SER A 206 -4.56 -22.23 -7.18
C SER A 206 -5.75 -22.33 -6.24
N PRO A 207 -5.66 -23.16 -5.17
CA PRO A 207 -6.70 -23.23 -4.14
C PRO A 207 -6.97 -21.88 -3.45
N ARG A 208 -5.97 -21.00 -3.39
CA ARG A 208 -6.13 -19.64 -2.84
C ARG A 208 -6.97 -18.75 -3.76
N LEU A 209 -6.75 -18.82 -5.08
CA LEU A 209 -7.58 -18.12 -6.05
C LEU A 209 -9.01 -18.66 -6.02
N GLN A 210 -9.19 -19.96 -5.91
CA GLN A 210 -10.51 -20.58 -5.76
C GLN A 210 -11.26 -20.06 -4.54
N MET A 211 -10.61 -19.94 -3.39
CA MET A 211 -11.21 -19.35 -2.19
C MET A 211 -11.61 -17.88 -2.39
N TYR A 212 -10.81 -17.09 -3.08
CA TYR A 212 -11.16 -15.72 -3.43
C TYR A 212 -12.40 -15.65 -4.34
N PHE A 213 -12.47 -16.50 -5.35
CA PHE A 213 -13.61 -16.54 -6.27
C PHE A 213 -14.87 -17.11 -5.64
N LEU A 214 -14.77 -18.10 -4.75
CA LEU A 214 -15.91 -18.64 -4.01
C LEU A 214 -16.42 -17.66 -2.96
N ALA A 215 -15.54 -16.89 -2.33
CA ALA A 215 -15.91 -15.81 -1.42
C ALA A 215 -16.65 -14.67 -2.13
N THR A 216 -16.39 -14.44 -3.42
CA THR A 216 -17.06 -13.42 -4.23
C THR A 216 -18.39 -13.90 -4.82
N SER A 217 -18.61 -15.22 -4.98
CA SER A 217 -19.83 -15.80 -5.53
C SER A 217 -20.86 -16.22 -4.46
N GLY A 218 -20.52 -16.20 -3.19
CA GLY A 218 -21.38 -16.56 -2.06
C GLY A 218 -21.69 -15.38 -1.13
N GLU A 219 -22.59 -15.56 -0.18
CA GLU A 219 -23.15 -14.59 0.76
C GLU A 219 -22.14 -13.71 1.55
N PHE A 220 -20.83 -13.88 1.32
CA PHE A 220 -19.75 -13.08 1.88
C PHE A 220 -19.23 -11.96 0.96
N ALA A 221 -19.90 -11.70 -0.17
CA ALA A 221 -19.54 -10.63 -1.12
C ALA A 221 -19.83 -9.23 -0.54
N THR A 222 -19.24 -8.91 0.59
CA THR A 222 -19.26 -7.56 1.15
C THR A 222 -18.08 -6.75 0.58
N GLY A 223 -18.28 -6.11 -0.58
CA GLY A 223 -17.51 -4.94 -0.96
C GLY A 223 -16.17 -5.13 -1.69
N GLY A 224 -15.58 -6.33 -1.74
CA GLY A 224 -14.26 -6.54 -2.34
C GLY A 224 -14.19 -6.37 -3.86
N GLU A 225 -15.25 -6.75 -4.58
CA GLU A 225 -15.27 -6.69 -6.05
C GLU A 225 -15.36 -5.26 -6.58
N SER A 226 -16.19 -4.43 -5.97
CA SER A 226 -16.31 -3.02 -6.31
C SER A 226 -15.01 -2.25 -6.04
N GLN A 227 -14.27 -2.65 -5.00
CA GLN A 227 -12.99 -2.06 -4.64
C GLN A 227 -11.90 -2.42 -5.65
N MET A 228 -11.81 -3.69 -6.08
CA MET A 228 -10.84 -4.10 -7.10
C MET A 228 -11.09 -3.42 -8.44
N ALA A 229 -12.35 -3.31 -8.88
CA ALA A 229 -12.72 -2.58 -10.08
C ALA A 229 -12.36 -1.09 -9.98
N LEU A 230 -12.58 -0.46 -8.82
CA LEU A 230 -12.23 0.94 -8.60
C LEU A 230 -10.71 1.16 -8.56
N TYR A 231 -9.94 0.24 -7.99
CA TYR A 231 -8.46 0.27 -8.04
C TYR A 231 -7.93 0.18 -9.47
N ILE A 232 -8.53 -0.66 -10.29
CA ILE A 232 -8.18 -0.77 -11.71
C ILE A 232 -8.50 0.54 -12.44
N ILE A 233 -9.66 1.15 -12.19
CA ILE A 233 -10.07 2.42 -12.80
C ILE A 233 -9.15 3.57 -12.35
N LEU A 234 -8.83 3.67 -11.05
CA LEU A 234 -7.95 4.71 -10.52
C LEU A 234 -6.48 4.56 -10.97
N LEU A 235 -6.05 3.34 -11.32
CA LEU A 235 -4.73 3.09 -11.94
C LEU A 235 -4.69 3.47 -13.43
N LEU A 236 -5.85 3.63 -14.08
CA LEU A 236 -5.96 3.92 -15.51
C LEU A 236 -6.18 5.42 -15.82
N ILE A 237 -6.47 6.25 -14.80
CA ILE A 237 -6.60 7.71 -14.87
C ILE A 237 -5.31 8.38 -14.40
#